data_0e53691bbc0ac0d799f9252e3064f0c9
#
_entry.id   0e53691bbc0ac0d799f9252e3064f0c9
#
_cell.length_a   1.000
_cell.length_b   1.000
_cell.length_c   1.000
_cell.angle_alpha   90.00
_cell.angle_beta   90.00
_cell.angle_gamma   90.00
#
_symmetry.space_group_name_H-M   'P 1'
#
loop_
_entity.id
_entity.type
_entity.pdbx_description
1 polymer ?
#
loop_
_entity_poly.entity_id
_entity_poly.type
_entity_poly.pdbx_seq_one_letter_code
_entity_poly.pdbx_strand_id
1 'polypeptide(L)'
;MTAVNPRPALSALLGADETAGHSSSWRDRLVAQAAELTRSGGWQAITMAKLADRVGVSRQTVYNEIGSKRKLAEAMIMHELEVFLQAVDAAFEDNPGSLTDAIREAATRVLEMARTNPLLHAVLSASHGAESALLPLLTTQVEPLIEAAHELVRRHLDSYDHGLDEDRIDPLVDMVIRLVLSHVTAPSTSPEETADNIAWIAARVLGRPSGSSAEVAARATT
;
A
#
# COMPACT_ATOMS: atom_id res chain seq x y z
N MET A 1 19.15 17.89 4.02
CA MET A 1 18.32 16.66 4.03
C MET A 1 17.12 16.96 3.15
N THR A 2 17.12 16.43 1.95
CA THR A 2 16.08 16.71 0.96
C THR A 2 15.07 15.56 1.07
N ALA A 3 13.85 15.87 1.49
CA ALA A 3 12.76 14.91 1.54
C ALA A 3 12.57 14.30 0.15
N VAL A 4 12.76 12.99 0.01
CA VAL A 4 12.55 12.26 -1.23
C VAL A 4 11.04 12.12 -1.41
N ASN A 5 10.49 12.84 -2.37
CA ASN A 5 9.08 12.78 -2.71
C ASN A 5 8.79 11.43 -3.40
N PRO A 6 7.95 10.54 -2.87
CA PRO A 6 7.62 9.23 -3.45
C PRO A 6 6.86 9.33 -4.80
N ARG A 7 6.42 10.54 -5.17
CA ARG A 7 5.68 10.82 -6.39
C ARG A 7 6.29 10.33 -7.72
N PRO A 8 7.63 10.38 -7.96
CA PRO A 8 8.14 10.00 -9.28
C PRO A 8 8.00 8.51 -9.60
N ALA A 9 8.11 7.62 -8.62
CA ALA A 9 8.00 6.17 -8.87
C ALA A 9 6.55 5.75 -9.15
N LEU A 10 5.60 6.28 -8.38
CA LEU A 10 4.16 6.08 -8.59
C LEU A 10 3.66 6.74 -9.87
N SER A 11 4.18 7.94 -10.20
CA SER A 11 3.85 8.66 -11.42
C SER A 11 4.30 7.90 -12.68
N ALA A 12 5.46 7.24 -12.64
CA ALA A 12 5.97 6.41 -13.74
C ALA A 12 5.12 5.13 -13.93
N LEU A 13 4.66 4.50 -12.85
CA LEU A 13 3.78 3.34 -12.88
C LEU A 13 2.36 3.68 -13.39
N LEU A 14 1.90 4.91 -13.13
CA LEU A 14 0.54 5.36 -13.46
C LEU A 14 0.44 6.04 -14.84
N GLY A 15 1.57 6.21 -15.57
CA GLY A 15 1.58 6.92 -16.84
C GLY A 15 1.13 8.38 -16.74
N ALA A 16 1.32 9.02 -15.59
CA ALA A 16 0.91 10.40 -15.35
C ALA A 16 1.93 11.37 -15.95
N ASP A 17 1.48 12.21 -16.87
CA ASP A 17 2.25 13.22 -17.55
C ASP A 17 2.65 14.36 -16.57
N GLU A 18 3.93 14.67 -16.42
CA GLU A 18 4.51 15.58 -15.41
C GLU A 18 4.22 17.08 -15.65
N THR A 19 3.21 17.45 -16.43
CA THR A 19 2.97 18.84 -16.83
C THR A 19 1.70 19.48 -16.29
N ALA A 20 1.37 19.31 -15.00
CA ALA A 20 0.29 20.08 -14.39
C ALA A 20 0.65 20.58 -12.98
N GLY A 21 0.91 21.89 -12.89
CA GLY A 21 1.13 22.56 -11.61
C GLY A 21 -0.05 22.41 -10.65
N HIS A 22 0.26 22.35 -9.37
CA HIS A 22 -0.46 22.26 -8.09
C HIS A 22 -1.89 22.80 -7.95
N SER A 23 -2.78 22.56 -8.92
CA SER A 23 -4.22 22.53 -8.69
C SER A 23 -4.64 21.05 -8.78
N SER A 24 -5.18 20.48 -7.69
CA SER A 24 -5.71 19.12 -7.73
C SER A 24 -6.62 18.99 -8.97
N SER A 25 -6.28 18.04 -9.85
CA SER A 25 -7.02 17.87 -11.10
C SER A 25 -8.50 17.58 -10.78
N TRP A 26 -9.42 17.84 -11.71
CA TRP A 26 -10.81 17.44 -11.54
C TRP A 26 -10.92 15.94 -11.22
N ARG A 27 -10.03 15.15 -11.80
CA ARG A 27 -9.93 13.71 -11.54
C ARG A 27 -9.63 13.42 -10.06
N ASP A 28 -8.64 14.09 -9.46
CA ASP A 28 -8.26 13.88 -8.05
C ASP A 28 -9.40 14.27 -7.11
N ARG A 29 -10.07 15.40 -7.38
CA ARG A 29 -11.23 15.84 -6.62
C ARG A 29 -12.41 14.88 -6.72
N LEU A 30 -12.64 14.31 -7.90
CA LEU A 30 -13.68 13.31 -8.13
C LEU A 30 -13.36 12.01 -7.38
N VAL A 31 -12.12 11.54 -7.41
CA VAL A 31 -11.67 10.35 -6.70
C VAL A 31 -11.80 10.54 -5.18
N ALA A 32 -11.30 11.64 -4.65
CA ALA A 32 -11.41 11.96 -3.21
C ALA A 32 -12.86 12.03 -2.73
N GLN A 33 -13.75 12.67 -3.50
CA GLN A 33 -15.19 12.73 -3.15
C GLN A 33 -15.90 11.38 -3.30
N ALA A 34 -15.45 10.52 -4.23
CA ALA A 34 -15.97 9.17 -4.35
C ALA A 34 -15.55 8.32 -3.14
N ALA A 35 -14.32 8.44 -2.65
CA ALA A 35 -13.86 7.79 -1.44
C ALA A 35 -14.70 8.20 -0.22
N GLU A 36 -14.99 9.51 -0.06
CA GLU A 36 -15.84 10.02 1.01
C GLU A 36 -17.28 9.50 0.92
N LEU A 37 -17.86 9.48 -0.28
CA LEU A 37 -19.19 8.91 -0.50
C LEU A 37 -19.22 7.41 -0.21
N THR A 38 -18.14 6.68 -0.48
CA THR A 38 -18.02 5.25 -0.15
C THR A 38 -18.01 5.03 1.36
N ARG A 39 -17.27 5.87 2.11
CA ARG A 39 -17.24 5.81 3.57
C ARG A 39 -18.60 6.05 4.21
N SER A 40 -19.37 6.97 3.67
CA SER A 40 -20.67 7.37 4.25
C SER A 40 -21.85 6.50 3.81
N GLY A 41 -21.83 5.92 2.61
CA GLY A 41 -22.98 5.24 2.03
C GLY A 41 -22.69 3.91 1.32
N GLY A 42 -21.43 3.47 1.33
CA GLY A 42 -20.98 2.28 0.62
C GLY A 42 -20.82 2.49 -0.89
N TRP A 43 -20.07 1.60 -1.52
CA TRP A 43 -19.78 1.65 -2.96
C TRP A 43 -21.04 1.63 -3.84
N GLN A 44 -22.06 0.87 -3.44
CA GLN A 44 -23.31 0.74 -4.21
C GLN A 44 -24.06 2.07 -4.33
N ALA A 45 -23.98 2.91 -3.31
CA ALA A 45 -24.65 4.20 -3.30
C ALA A 45 -24.05 5.22 -4.26
N ILE A 46 -22.85 4.96 -4.82
CA ILE A 46 -22.16 5.86 -5.74
C ILE A 46 -22.75 5.75 -7.14
N THR A 47 -23.15 6.89 -7.69
CA THR A 47 -23.48 7.07 -9.10
C THR A 47 -22.70 8.25 -9.67
N MET A 48 -22.42 8.23 -10.97
CA MET A 48 -21.72 9.33 -11.66
C MET A 48 -22.50 10.66 -11.54
N ALA A 49 -23.83 10.58 -11.41
CA ALA A 49 -24.67 11.74 -11.17
C ALA A 49 -24.48 12.35 -9.77
N LYS A 50 -24.55 11.52 -8.72
CA LYS A 50 -24.28 11.97 -7.34
C LYS A 50 -22.87 12.55 -7.18
N LEU A 51 -21.89 11.96 -7.88
CA LEU A 51 -20.52 12.44 -7.85
C LEU A 51 -20.41 13.82 -8.53
N ALA A 52 -21.08 14.01 -9.67
CA ALA A 52 -21.17 15.31 -10.36
C ALA A 52 -21.78 16.40 -9.46
N ASP A 53 -22.91 16.09 -8.82
CA ASP A 53 -23.61 17.00 -7.92
C ASP A 53 -22.74 17.37 -6.70
N ARG A 54 -22.01 16.37 -6.14
CA ARG A 54 -21.15 16.57 -4.96
C ARG A 54 -19.93 17.46 -5.24
N VAL A 55 -19.33 17.32 -6.42
CA VAL A 55 -18.15 18.08 -6.84
C VAL A 55 -18.51 19.43 -7.47
N GLY A 56 -19.77 19.59 -7.86
CA GLY A 56 -20.27 20.82 -8.51
C GLY A 56 -19.88 20.93 -9.99
N VAL A 57 -19.83 19.78 -10.69
CA VAL A 57 -19.51 19.71 -12.12
C VAL A 57 -20.64 19.06 -12.93
N SER A 58 -20.59 19.16 -14.25
CA SER A 58 -21.54 18.45 -15.10
C SER A 58 -21.28 16.94 -15.10
N ARG A 59 -22.33 16.13 -15.34
CA ARG A 59 -22.16 14.68 -15.55
C ARG A 59 -21.19 14.38 -16.70
N GLN A 60 -21.24 15.21 -17.76
CA GLN A 60 -20.34 15.09 -18.89
C GLN A 60 -18.87 15.25 -18.47
N THR A 61 -18.59 16.21 -17.58
CA THR A 61 -17.24 16.40 -17.01
C THR A 61 -16.79 15.14 -16.26
N VAL A 62 -17.66 14.55 -15.42
CA VAL A 62 -17.32 13.29 -14.71
C VAL A 62 -17.01 12.16 -15.69
N TYR A 63 -17.81 12.01 -16.74
CA TYR A 63 -17.57 10.97 -17.75
C TYR A 63 -16.30 11.24 -18.57
N ASN A 64 -15.97 12.49 -18.85
CA ASN A 64 -14.74 12.85 -19.58
C ASN A 64 -13.49 12.55 -18.73
N GLU A 65 -13.53 12.89 -17.43
CA GLU A 65 -12.39 12.74 -16.51
C GLU A 65 -12.17 11.29 -16.03
N ILE A 66 -13.26 10.58 -15.77
CA ILE A 66 -13.24 9.24 -15.16
C ILE A 66 -13.59 8.14 -16.16
N GLY A 67 -14.53 8.39 -17.06
CA GLY A 67 -15.01 7.46 -18.06
C GLY A 67 -16.17 6.58 -17.58
N SER A 68 -15.97 5.72 -16.58
CA SER A 68 -16.98 4.78 -16.09
C SER A 68 -16.90 4.54 -14.60
N LYS A 69 -17.96 3.95 -14.00
CA LYS A 69 -17.95 3.55 -12.59
C LYS A 69 -16.82 2.55 -12.28
N ARG A 70 -16.48 1.65 -13.23
CA ARG A 70 -15.35 0.75 -13.10
C ARG A 70 -14.01 1.50 -13.05
N LYS A 71 -13.77 2.44 -13.97
CA LYS A 71 -12.56 3.27 -13.95
C LYS A 71 -12.48 4.16 -12.71
N LEU A 72 -13.62 4.57 -12.15
CA LEU A 72 -13.67 5.25 -10.86
C LEU A 72 -13.17 4.33 -9.74
N ALA A 73 -13.61 3.07 -9.71
CA ALA A 73 -13.12 2.10 -8.73
C ALA A 73 -11.62 1.88 -8.85
N GLU A 74 -11.11 1.72 -10.08
CA GLU A 74 -9.66 1.60 -10.34
C GLU A 74 -8.90 2.82 -9.80
N ALA A 75 -9.37 4.03 -10.11
CA ALA A 75 -8.75 5.26 -9.63
C ALA A 75 -8.81 5.42 -8.09
N MET A 76 -9.90 4.98 -7.46
CA MET A 76 -10.02 4.98 -6.01
C MET A 76 -9.07 3.99 -5.35
N ILE A 77 -8.91 2.78 -5.90
CA ILE A 77 -7.95 1.79 -5.40
C ILE A 77 -6.52 2.33 -5.49
N MET A 78 -6.17 2.97 -6.59
CA MET A 78 -4.85 3.59 -6.74
C MET A 78 -4.63 4.75 -5.75
N HIS A 79 -5.64 5.55 -5.50
CA HIS A 79 -5.58 6.62 -4.50
C HIS A 79 -5.41 6.07 -3.07
N GLU A 80 -6.16 5.02 -2.70
CA GLU A 80 -5.98 4.36 -1.41
C GLU A 80 -4.58 3.75 -1.28
N LEU A 81 -4.04 3.15 -2.35
CA LEU A 81 -2.67 2.66 -2.38
C LEU A 81 -1.66 3.77 -2.08
N GLU A 82 -1.79 4.95 -2.71
CA GLU A 82 -0.94 6.09 -2.43
C GLU A 82 -0.99 6.49 -0.95
N VAL A 83 -2.18 6.50 -0.34
CA VAL A 83 -2.37 6.81 1.08
C VAL A 83 -1.69 5.76 1.98
N PHE A 84 -1.80 4.47 1.66
CA PHE A 84 -1.09 3.41 2.37
C PHE A 84 0.43 3.55 2.25
N LEU A 85 0.96 3.81 1.06
CA LEU A 85 2.40 3.98 0.84
C LEU A 85 2.94 5.23 1.55
N GLN A 86 2.18 6.33 1.60
CA GLN A 86 2.55 7.52 2.37
C GLN A 86 2.61 7.21 3.88
N ALA A 87 1.72 6.39 4.41
CA ALA A 87 1.75 5.98 5.81
C ALA A 87 2.98 5.12 6.13
N VAL A 88 3.40 4.26 5.18
CA VAL A 88 4.64 3.48 5.30
C VAL A 88 5.86 4.40 5.24
N ASP A 89 5.93 5.30 4.26
CA ASP A 89 7.01 6.28 4.10
C ASP A 89 7.24 7.08 5.39
N ALA A 90 6.17 7.67 5.91
CA ALA A 90 6.20 8.42 7.16
C ALA A 90 6.64 7.57 8.37
N ALA A 91 6.28 6.28 8.43
CA ALA A 91 6.70 5.41 9.52
C ALA A 91 8.23 5.19 9.52
N PHE A 92 8.85 5.07 8.34
CA PHE A 92 10.30 4.98 8.22
C PHE A 92 10.99 6.31 8.54
N GLU A 93 10.42 7.44 8.09
CA GLU A 93 10.94 8.78 8.42
C GLU A 93 10.89 9.08 9.92
N ASP A 94 9.83 8.65 10.62
CA ASP A 94 9.64 8.84 12.06
C ASP A 94 10.58 7.97 12.91
N ASN A 95 11.14 6.88 12.35
CA ASN A 95 11.97 5.91 13.06
C ASN A 95 13.38 5.72 12.45
N PRO A 96 14.17 6.79 12.22
CA PRO A 96 15.43 6.69 11.47
C PRO A 96 16.54 5.89 12.19
N GLY A 97 16.37 5.62 13.49
CA GLY A 97 17.37 4.92 14.33
C GLY A 97 17.11 3.43 14.50
N SER A 98 15.95 2.91 14.08
CA SER A 98 15.54 1.53 14.35
C SER A 98 14.69 0.97 13.22
N LEU A 99 15.26 0.13 12.40
CA LEU A 99 14.53 -0.58 11.33
C LEU A 99 13.38 -1.42 11.88
N THR A 100 13.57 -2.06 13.04
CA THR A 100 12.52 -2.86 13.69
C THR A 100 11.33 -2.00 14.12
N ASP A 101 11.58 -0.80 14.66
CA ASP A 101 10.51 0.11 15.04
C ASP A 101 9.82 0.73 13.82
N ALA A 102 10.55 1.03 12.75
CA ALA A 102 10.00 1.46 11.48
C ALA A 102 9.07 0.39 10.88
N ILE A 103 9.48 -0.88 10.89
CA ILE A 103 8.65 -2.00 10.42
C ILE A 103 7.38 -2.15 11.28
N ARG A 104 7.51 -2.06 12.62
CA ARG A 104 6.37 -2.12 13.54
C ARG A 104 5.37 -1.02 13.25
N GLU A 105 5.84 0.21 13.20
CA GLU A 105 5.01 1.39 12.98
C GLU A 105 4.32 1.36 11.62
N ALA A 106 5.05 1.01 10.55
CA ALA A 106 4.49 0.86 9.20
C ALA A 106 3.39 -0.21 9.18
N ALA A 107 3.64 -1.39 9.76
CA ALA A 107 2.65 -2.46 9.85
C ALA A 107 1.42 -2.03 10.65
N THR A 108 1.60 -1.37 11.81
CA THR A 108 0.50 -0.85 12.63
C THR A 108 -0.37 0.11 11.84
N ARG A 109 0.21 1.13 11.20
CA ARG A 109 -0.53 2.13 10.41
C ARG A 109 -1.32 1.48 9.28
N VAL A 110 -0.69 0.59 8.50
CA VAL A 110 -1.33 -0.11 7.39
C VAL A 110 -2.51 -0.97 7.88
N LEU A 111 -2.33 -1.75 8.95
CA LEU A 111 -3.37 -2.63 9.48
C LEU A 111 -4.54 -1.86 10.10
N GLU A 112 -4.28 -0.75 10.81
CA GLU A 112 -5.32 0.13 11.33
C GLU A 112 -6.13 0.80 10.22
N MET A 113 -5.45 1.33 9.20
CA MET A 113 -6.09 1.91 8.03
C MET A 113 -6.94 0.88 7.30
N ALA A 114 -6.42 -0.33 7.08
CA ALA A 114 -7.15 -1.42 6.43
C ALA A 114 -8.41 -1.81 7.20
N ARG A 115 -8.35 -1.86 8.53
CA ARG A 115 -9.48 -2.20 9.41
C ARG A 115 -10.65 -1.24 9.29
N THR A 116 -10.39 0.02 8.97
CA THR A 116 -11.41 1.08 8.88
C THR A 116 -11.74 1.48 7.43
N ASN A 117 -11.10 0.87 6.43
CA ASN A 117 -11.25 1.23 5.03
C ASN A 117 -12.49 0.56 4.40
N PRO A 118 -13.59 1.30 4.12
CA PRO A 118 -14.82 0.71 3.59
C PRO A 118 -14.69 0.29 2.12
N LEU A 119 -13.78 0.87 1.35
CA LEU A 119 -13.52 0.42 -0.02
C LEU A 119 -12.86 -0.96 -0.01
N LEU A 120 -11.86 -1.15 0.85
CA LEU A 120 -11.21 -2.45 1.02
C LEU A 120 -12.22 -3.50 1.49
N HIS A 121 -13.07 -3.17 2.46
CA HIS A 121 -14.14 -4.07 2.93
C HIS A 121 -15.14 -4.40 1.81
N ALA A 122 -15.55 -3.43 0.99
CA ALA A 122 -16.44 -3.67 -0.14
C ALA A 122 -15.79 -4.61 -1.17
N VAL A 123 -14.51 -4.42 -1.44
CA VAL A 123 -13.73 -5.24 -2.37
C VAL A 123 -13.57 -6.68 -1.84
N LEU A 124 -13.19 -6.86 -0.56
CA LEU A 124 -13.05 -8.18 0.07
C LEU A 124 -14.40 -8.90 0.20
N SER A 125 -15.49 -8.17 0.47
CA SER A 125 -16.85 -8.74 0.56
C SER A 125 -17.42 -9.14 -0.80
N ALA A 126 -17.01 -8.49 -1.88
CA ALA A 126 -17.44 -8.83 -3.25
C ALA A 126 -16.99 -10.22 -3.70
N SER A 127 -15.97 -10.80 -3.04
CA SER A 127 -15.51 -12.16 -3.29
C SER A 127 -16.54 -13.25 -2.88
N HIS A 128 -17.55 -12.89 -2.09
CA HIS A 128 -18.58 -13.81 -1.59
C HIS A 128 -19.98 -13.57 -2.19
N GLY A 129 -20.14 -12.66 -3.17
CA GLY A 129 -21.46 -12.29 -3.70
C GLY A 129 -21.48 -11.82 -5.16
N ALA A 130 -22.64 -11.38 -5.63
CA ALA A 130 -22.93 -11.00 -7.02
C ALA A 130 -22.17 -9.75 -7.56
N GLU A 131 -21.23 -9.20 -6.84
CA GLU A 131 -20.46 -7.99 -7.18
C GLU A 131 -19.12 -8.30 -7.86
N SER A 132 -19.10 -9.23 -8.77
CA SER A 132 -17.91 -9.68 -9.51
C SER A 132 -17.18 -8.57 -10.31
N ALA A 133 -17.72 -7.34 -10.34
CA ALA A 133 -17.08 -6.23 -11.07
C ALA A 133 -15.79 -5.70 -10.40
N LEU A 134 -15.61 -5.92 -9.09
CA LEU A 134 -14.42 -5.48 -8.34
C LEU A 134 -13.38 -6.61 -8.17
N LEU A 135 -13.78 -7.88 -8.30
CA LEU A 135 -12.88 -9.02 -8.16
C LEU A 135 -11.66 -9.01 -9.12
N PRO A 136 -11.80 -8.65 -10.41
CA PRO A 136 -10.64 -8.57 -11.29
C PRO A 136 -9.62 -7.51 -10.85
N LEU A 137 -10.07 -6.47 -10.13
CA LEU A 137 -9.19 -5.40 -9.64
C LEU A 137 -8.27 -5.89 -8.52
N LEU A 138 -8.76 -6.82 -7.67
CA LEU A 138 -7.94 -7.44 -6.63
C LEU A 138 -6.83 -8.33 -7.18
N THR A 139 -7.13 -9.07 -8.26
CA THR A 139 -6.17 -10.03 -8.82
C THR A 139 -5.15 -9.38 -9.75
N THR A 140 -5.52 -8.28 -10.40
CA THR A 140 -4.63 -7.58 -11.37
C THR A 140 -3.83 -6.42 -10.75
N GLN A 141 -4.19 -5.96 -9.54
CA GLN A 141 -3.54 -4.82 -8.90
C GLN A 141 -2.65 -5.21 -7.70
N VAL A 142 -2.64 -6.49 -7.30
CA VAL A 142 -1.82 -6.95 -6.16
C VAL A 142 -0.33 -6.91 -6.48
N GLU A 143 0.07 -7.36 -7.66
CA GLU A 143 1.48 -7.35 -8.09
C GLU A 143 2.07 -5.92 -8.11
N PRO A 144 1.48 -4.93 -8.82
CA PRO A 144 1.94 -3.54 -8.79
C PRO A 144 1.95 -2.93 -7.38
N LEU A 145 1.02 -3.32 -6.50
CA LEU A 145 1.01 -2.91 -5.10
C LEU A 145 2.25 -3.43 -4.35
N ILE A 146 2.55 -4.72 -4.50
CA ILE A 146 3.72 -5.34 -3.87
C ILE A 146 5.01 -4.69 -4.40
N GLU A 147 5.12 -4.49 -5.71
CA GLU A 147 6.27 -3.85 -6.35
C GLU A 147 6.50 -2.42 -5.81
N ALA A 148 5.44 -1.61 -5.73
CA ALA A 148 5.52 -0.24 -5.22
C ALA A 148 5.92 -0.20 -3.74
N ALA A 149 5.36 -1.10 -2.91
CA ALA A 149 5.71 -1.22 -1.49
C ALA A 149 7.16 -1.71 -1.33
N HIS A 150 7.58 -2.67 -2.14
CA HIS A 150 8.95 -3.21 -2.15
C HIS A 150 9.96 -2.11 -2.48
N GLU A 151 9.74 -1.35 -3.55
CA GLU A 151 10.62 -0.25 -3.95
C GLU A 151 10.69 0.84 -2.88
N LEU A 152 9.56 1.18 -2.26
CA LEU A 152 9.52 2.15 -1.16
C LEU A 152 10.36 1.69 0.02
N VAL A 153 10.12 0.48 0.53
CA VAL A 153 10.84 -0.07 1.69
C VAL A 153 12.33 -0.22 1.37
N ARG A 154 12.67 -0.72 0.18
CA ARG A 154 14.07 -0.87 -0.25
C ARG A 154 14.84 0.44 -0.20
N ARG A 155 14.27 1.55 -0.67
CA ARG A 155 14.92 2.88 -0.62
C ARG A 155 15.22 3.34 0.80
N HIS A 156 14.37 3.00 1.76
CA HIS A 156 14.61 3.34 3.17
C HIS A 156 15.70 2.47 3.79
N LEU A 157 15.81 1.20 3.40
CA LEU A 157 16.79 0.26 3.96
C LEU A 157 18.24 0.75 3.82
N ASP A 158 18.58 1.45 2.75
CA ASP A 158 19.91 2.03 2.53
C ASP A 158 20.35 3.00 3.65
N SER A 159 19.40 3.53 4.44
CA SER A 159 19.68 4.42 5.56
C SER A 159 19.87 3.72 6.90
N TYR A 160 19.65 2.40 6.97
CA TYR A 160 19.78 1.61 8.20
C TYR A 160 20.99 0.68 8.14
N ASP A 161 21.65 0.53 9.29
CA ASP A 161 22.63 -0.55 9.48
C ASP A 161 21.87 -1.84 9.85
N HIS A 162 21.52 -2.62 8.83
CA HIS A 162 20.68 -3.82 9.00
C HIS A 162 21.48 -5.13 9.06
N GLY A 163 22.80 -5.12 8.75
CA GLY A 163 23.67 -6.29 8.84
C GLY A 163 23.30 -7.48 7.94
N LEU A 164 22.43 -7.29 6.94
CA LEU A 164 22.04 -8.31 5.98
C LEU A 164 22.92 -8.29 4.75
N ASP A 165 23.20 -9.49 4.21
CA ASP A 165 23.76 -9.64 2.89
C ASP A 165 22.76 -9.15 1.84
N GLU A 166 23.24 -8.59 0.73
CA GLU A 166 22.42 -7.98 -0.32
C GLU A 166 21.38 -8.96 -0.89
N ASP A 167 21.71 -10.25 -0.99
CA ASP A 167 20.83 -11.31 -1.48
C ASP A 167 19.71 -11.69 -0.49
N ARG A 168 19.72 -11.16 0.75
CA ARG A 168 18.74 -11.42 1.79
C ARG A 168 17.75 -10.27 1.98
N ILE A 169 18.04 -9.08 1.46
CA ILE A 169 17.20 -7.90 1.63
C ILE A 169 15.85 -8.10 0.93
N ASP A 170 15.86 -8.37 -0.37
CA ASP A 170 14.65 -8.52 -1.16
C ASP A 170 13.72 -9.63 -0.65
N PRO A 171 14.22 -10.84 -0.31
CA PRO A 171 13.39 -11.87 0.31
C PRO A 171 12.75 -11.42 1.64
N LEU A 172 13.48 -10.70 2.49
CA LEU A 172 12.93 -10.23 3.76
C LEU A 172 11.82 -9.19 3.54
N VAL A 173 12.07 -8.22 2.65
CA VAL A 173 11.07 -7.19 2.30
C VAL A 173 9.81 -7.83 1.74
N ASP A 174 9.92 -8.75 0.77
CA ASP A 174 8.79 -9.47 0.18
C ASP A 174 7.99 -10.23 1.24
N MET A 175 8.68 -10.96 2.14
CA MET A 175 8.03 -11.70 3.23
C MET A 175 7.28 -10.80 4.20
N VAL A 176 7.85 -9.66 4.61
CA VAL A 176 7.19 -8.71 5.51
C VAL A 176 5.96 -8.11 4.85
N ILE A 177 6.06 -7.67 3.60
CA ILE A 177 4.93 -7.10 2.85
C ILE A 177 3.80 -8.13 2.75
N ARG A 178 4.11 -9.38 2.39
CA ARG A 178 3.10 -10.45 2.27
C ARG A 178 2.46 -10.81 3.61
N LEU A 179 3.21 -10.79 4.71
CA LEU A 179 2.65 -10.99 6.05
C LEU A 179 1.63 -9.88 6.39
N VAL A 180 1.97 -8.62 6.15
CA VAL A 180 1.03 -7.50 6.35
C VAL A 180 -0.20 -7.69 5.47
N LEU A 181 -0.05 -7.95 4.17
CA LEU A 181 -1.17 -8.15 3.25
C LEU A 181 -2.06 -9.34 3.63
N SER A 182 -1.47 -10.42 4.13
CA SER A 182 -2.23 -11.57 4.66
C SER A 182 -3.15 -11.16 5.81
N HIS A 183 -2.67 -10.33 6.74
CA HIS A 183 -3.47 -9.86 7.87
C HIS A 183 -4.45 -8.74 7.50
N VAL A 184 -4.17 -7.97 6.45
CA VAL A 184 -5.15 -7.04 5.85
C VAL A 184 -6.37 -7.80 5.33
N THR A 185 -6.15 -8.96 4.68
CA THR A 185 -7.23 -9.76 4.08
C THR A 185 -7.90 -10.71 5.06
N ALA A 186 -7.17 -11.22 6.04
CA ALA A 186 -7.63 -12.17 7.05
C ALA A 186 -7.03 -11.84 8.43
N PRO A 187 -7.58 -10.84 9.15
CA PRO A 187 -7.09 -10.45 10.47
C PRO A 187 -7.21 -11.59 11.47
N SER A 188 -6.16 -11.86 12.25
CA SER A 188 -6.15 -12.89 13.30
C SER A 188 -6.15 -12.30 14.72
N THR A 189 -5.56 -11.11 14.89
CA THR A 189 -5.44 -10.39 16.16
C THR A 189 -5.62 -8.89 15.95
N SER A 190 -5.33 -8.07 16.95
CA SER A 190 -5.34 -6.61 16.78
C SER A 190 -4.22 -6.15 15.84
N PRO A 191 -4.36 -4.98 15.20
CA PRO A 191 -3.29 -4.38 14.39
C PRO A 191 -1.96 -4.26 15.13
N GLU A 192 -1.99 -3.81 16.37
CA GLU A 192 -0.82 -3.60 17.23
C GLU A 192 -0.11 -4.94 17.53
N GLU A 193 -0.87 -5.97 17.96
CA GLU A 193 -0.33 -7.28 18.26
C GLU A 193 0.25 -7.96 17.01
N THR A 194 -0.42 -7.81 15.87
CA THR A 194 0.08 -8.30 14.59
C THR A 194 1.38 -7.61 14.18
N ALA A 195 1.44 -6.28 14.31
CA ALA A 195 2.61 -5.49 13.99
C ALA A 195 3.80 -5.83 14.92
N ASP A 196 3.55 -6.03 16.21
CA ASP A 196 4.57 -6.49 17.16
C ASP A 196 5.13 -7.86 16.78
N ASN A 197 4.28 -8.80 16.37
CA ASN A 197 4.71 -10.13 15.92
C ASN A 197 5.55 -10.05 14.64
N ILE A 198 5.15 -9.23 13.67
CA ILE A 198 5.91 -9.00 12.42
C ILE A 198 7.28 -8.39 12.75
N ALA A 199 7.31 -7.34 13.58
CA ALA A 199 8.55 -6.68 13.99
C ALA A 199 9.47 -7.63 14.77
N TRP A 200 8.90 -8.48 15.63
CA TRP A 200 9.68 -9.50 16.35
C TRP A 200 10.33 -10.52 15.40
N ILE A 201 9.59 -10.98 14.36
CA ILE A 201 10.16 -11.87 13.33
C ILE A 201 11.30 -11.15 12.58
N ALA A 202 11.05 -9.91 12.13
CA ALA A 202 12.06 -9.12 11.43
C ALA A 202 13.32 -8.93 12.28
N ALA A 203 13.17 -8.58 13.56
CA ALA A 203 14.29 -8.41 14.49
C ALA A 203 15.13 -9.69 14.67
N ARG A 204 14.51 -10.87 14.61
CA ARG A 204 15.23 -12.16 14.69
C ARG A 204 16.05 -12.46 13.44
N VAL A 205 15.62 -11.96 12.29
CA VAL A 205 16.40 -12.07 11.05
C VAL A 205 17.51 -11.02 11.01
N LEU A 206 17.21 -9.78 11.36
CA LEU A 206 18.14 -8.64 11.39
C LEU A 206 19.25 -8.80 12.47
N GLY A 207 18.93 -9.38 13.61
CA GLY A 207 19.87 -9.60 14.73
C GLY A 207 20.78 -10.82 14.61
N ARG A 208 20.73 -11.55 13.48
CA ARG A 208 21.71 -12.61 13.19
C ARG A 208 22.87 -11.96 12.43
N PRO A 209 24.08 -11.93 12.98
CA PRO A 209 25.25 -11.56 12.19
C PRO A 209 25.30 -12.52 11.01
N SER A 210 25.63 -11.99 9.82
CA SER A 210 25.85 -12.77 8.59
C SER A 210 26.91 -13.82 8.89
N GLY A 211 26.50 -14.94 9.49
CA GLY A 211 27.31 -16.02 9.98
C GLY A 211 27.44 -17.05 8.88
N SER A 212 28.49 -16.90 8.12
CA SER A 212 29.28 -18.03 7.65
C SER A 212 28.54 -19.08 6.80
N SER A 213 28.36 -18.76 5.51
CA SER A 213 28.30 -19.80 4.47
C SER A 213 29.50 -20.75 4.52
N ALA A 214 30.59 -20.36 5.19
CA ALA A 214 31.78 -21.18 5.41
C ALA A 214 31.56 -22.33 6.40
N GLU A 215 30.65 -22.19 7.39
CA GLU A 215 30.45 -23.22 8.42
C GLU A 215 29.51 -24.35 7.97
N VAL A 216 28.63 -24.09 7.01
CA VAL A 216 27.76 -25.12 6.41
C VAL A 216 28.56 -25.98 5.42
N ALA A 217 29.50 -25.39 4.69
CA ALA A 217 30.38 -26.15 3.78
C ALA A 217 31.35 -27.05 4.54
N ALA A 218 31.82 -26.66 5.72
CA ALA A 218 32.74 -27.46 6.55
C ALA A 218 32.07 -28.71 7.16
N ARG A 219 30.75 -28.71 7.38
CA ARG A 219 30.00 -29.86 7.92
C ARG A 219 29.58 -30.87 6.85
N ALA A 220 29.66 -30.53 5.56
CA ALA A 220 29.32 -31.43 4.45
C ALA A 220 30.54 -32.27 3.97
N THR A 221 31.71 -32.07 4.57
CA THR A 221 32.98 -32.75 4.12
C THR A 221 33.58 -33.61 5.22
N THR A 222 32.82 -33.96 6.26
CA THR A 222 33.18 -34.97 7.26
C THR A 222 32.10 -36.05 7.29
#